data_9dfee83092409bafb1f94644ffb99f1e
#
_entry.id   9dfee83092409bafb1f94644ffb99f1e
#
_cell.length_a   1.000
_cell.length_b   1.000
_cell.length_c   1.000
_cell.angle_alpha   90.00
_cell.angle_beta   90.00
_cell.angle_gamma   90.00
#
_symmetry.space_group_name_H-M   'P 1'
#
loop_
_entity.id
_entity.type
_entity.pdbx_description
1 polymer ?
#
loop_
_entity_poly.entity_id
_entity_poly.type
_entity_poly.pdbx_seq_one_letter_code
_entity_poly.pdbx_strand_id
1 'polypeptide(L)'
;MARSLAFLAVAAVLLGGCISVHETQRVCDEPMGTTYTESVDVKGPAQVLRHVVLFQFKEGTGAEDIRKIENAFNALPSKIDQIYGFEWGTDVSTENLQKGFTHCFVVSFLSEADRDTYATHPAHVEFGALLKPVLGDVMVIDYWAD
;
A
#
# COMPACT_ATOMS: atom_id res chain seq x y z
N MET A 1 57.40 2.19 56.29
CA MET A 1 56.82 1.48 55.12
C MET A 1 55.64 2.26 54.64
N ALA A 2 55.86 3.16 53.73
CA ALA A 2 54.80 4.06 53.19
C ALA A 2 54.37 3.54 51.81
N ARG A 3 53.09 3.27 51.63
CA ARG A 3 52.48 2.91 50.35
C ARG A 3 51.78 4.14 49.79
N SER A 4 52.32 4.64 48.69
CA SER A 4 51.76 5.73 47.90
C SER A 4 50.56 5.24 47.13
N LEU A 5 49.44 5.90 47.26
CA LEU A 5 48.21 5.69 46.44
C LEU A 5 48.24 6.76 45.34
N ALA A 6 48.39 6.26 44.08
CA ALA A 6 48.26 7.10 42.90
C ALA A 6 46.76 7.23 42.52
N PHE A 7 46.27 8.44 42.50
CA PHE A 7 44.95 8.78 41.96
C PHE A 7 44.99 8.80 40.44
N LEU A 8 44.26 7.85 39.81
CA LEU A 8 44.01 7.86 38.38
C LEU A 8 42.78 8.73 38.08
N ALA A 9 42.98 9.85 37.42
CA ALA A 9 41.90 10.66 36.92
C ALA A 9 41.34 10.00 35.65
N VAL A 10 40.08 9.55 35.71
CA VAL A 10 39.34 9.06 34.56
C VAL A 10 38.66 10.25 33.89
N ALA A 11 39.13 10.66 32.71
CA ALA A 11 38.48 11.63 31.87
C ALA A 11 37.26 10.95 31.20
N ALA A 12 36.05 11.33 31.60
CA ALA A 12 34.83 10.91 30.92
C ALA A 12 34.66 11.67 29.62
N VAL A 13 34.90 11.02 28.51
CA VAL A 13 34.52 11.52 27.19
C VAL A 13 33.01 11.32 27.03
N LEU A 14 32.26 12.40 27.11
CA LEU A 14 30.85 12.40 26.77
C LEU A 14 30.71 12.35 25.24
N LEU A 15 30.55 11.16 24.72
CA LEU A 15 30.07 10.94 23.35
C LEU A 15 28.57 11.27 23.33
N GLY A 16 28.23 12.42 22.75
CA GLY A 16 26.86 12.79 22.43
C GLY A 16 26.27 11.82 21.41
N GLY A 17 25.56 10.80 21.90
CA GLY A 17 24.79 9.89 21.05
C GLY A 17 23.46 10.53 20.69
N CYS A 18 23.20 10.72 19.42
CA CYS A 18 21.86 11.03 18.94
C CYS A 18 20.93 9.84 19.21
N ILE A 19 19.96 10.02 20.10
CA ILE A 19 18.90 9.03 20.32
C ILE A 19 17.88 9.23 19.20
N SER A 20 17.78 8.25 18.29
CA SER A 20 16.72 8.20 17.29
C SER A 20 15.44 7.73 17.97
N VAL A 21 14.51 8.66 18.25
CA VAL A 21 13.15 8.33 18.62
C VAL A 21 12.36 8.17 17.32
N HIS A 22 11.77 7.03 17.16
CA HIS A 22 10.92 6.69 16.03
C HIS A 22 9.78 7.69 15.94
N GLU A 23 9.66 8.31 14.81
CA GLU A 23 8.68 9.27 14.33
C GLU A 23 9.16 10.75 14.31
N THR A 24 9.78 11.09 13.19
CA THR A 24 9.82 12.41 12.53
C THR A 24 10.13 13.66 13.36
N GLN A 25 11.03 13.61 14.33
CA GLN A 25 11.63 14.84 14.86
C GLN A 25 13.15 14.69 14.98
N ARG A 26 13.90 15.31 14.07
CA ARG A 26 15.33 15.59 14.28
C ARG A 26 15.44 16.91 15.02
N VAL A 27 15.74 16.86 16.30
CA VAL A 27 16.16 18.04 17.06
C VAL A 27 17.67 18.06 17.02
N CYS A 28 18.25 18.98 16.28
CA CYS A 28 19.66 19.31 16.38
C CYS A 28 19.77 20.53 17.30
N ASP A 29 20.33 20.36 18.50
CA ASP A 29 20.69 21.44 19.38
C ASP A 29 21.89 22.18 18.79
N GLU A 30 21.64 23.34 18.16
CA GLU A 30 22.62 24.35 17.90
C GLU A 30 22.55 25.42 19.00
N PRO A 31 23.68 25.98 19.50
CA PRO A 31 23.69 26.89 20.66
C PRO A 31 23.33 28.32 20.28
N MET A 32 22.25 28.56 19.58
CA MET A 32 21.56 29.85 19.45
C MET A 32 20.18 29.68 18.79
N GLY A 33 19.25 29.25 19.54
CA GLY A 33 17.85 29.65 19.64
C GLY A 33 17.06 29.94 18.36
N THR A 34 16.85 28.98 17.46
CA THR A 34 15.66 28.97 16.61
C THR A 34 15.25 27.53 16.35
N THR A 35 14.18 27.11 17.00
CA THR A 35 13.52 25.82 16.73
C THR A 35 12.75 25.95 15.42
N TYR A 36 13.24 25.34 14.35
CA TYR A 36 12.46 25.15 13.13
C TYR A 36 11.69 23.84 13.28
N THR A 37 10.40 23.95 13.51
CA THR A 37 9.47 22.85 13.27
C THR A 37 8.98 22.99 11.84
N GLU A 38 9.65 22.35 10.91
CA GLU A 38 9.12 22.16 9.56
C GLU A 38 8.15 21.00 9.63
N SER A 39 6.87 21.32 9.83
CA SER A 39 5.78 20.35 9.62
C SER A 39 5.64 20.17 8.11
N VAL A 40 6.22 19.09 7.58
CA VAL A 40 5.87 18.63 6.23
C VAL A 40 4.45 18.11 6.30
N ASP A 41 3.48 18.96 5.98
CA ASP A 41 2.11 18.56 5.73
C ASP A 41 2.11 17.70 4.45
N VAL A 42 2.30 16.38 4.62
CA VAL A 42 2.06 15.41 3.54
C VAL A 42 0.56 15.30 3.39
N LYS A 43 -0.02 16.30 2.73
CA LYS A 43 -1.41 16.27 2.35
C LYS A 43 -1.55 15.23 1.24
N GLY A 44 -2.07 14.06 1.59
CA GLY A 44 -2.50 13.06 0.62
C GLY A 44 -3.49 13.67 -0.38
N PRO A 45 -3.82 12.98 -1.47
CA PRO A 45 -4.81 13.48 -2.42
C PRO A 45 -6.13 13.74 -1.69
N ALA A 46 -6.82 14.85 -2.05
CA ALA A 46 -8.04 15.28 -1.38
C ALA A 46 -9.16 14.23 -1.50
N GLN A 47 -9.17 13.46 -2.59
CA GLN A 47 -10.08 12.35 -2.84
C GLN A 47 -9.37 11.28 -3.67
N VAL A 48 -9.83 10.04 -3.55
CA VAL A 48 -9.34 8.89 -4.32
C VAL A 48 -10.53 8.18 -4.95
N LEU A 49 -10.48 7.98 -6.27
CA LEU A 49 -11.46 7.18 -6.98
C LEU A 49 -11.19 5.69 -6.72
N ARG A 50 -12.17 5.00 -6.17
CA ARG A 50 -12.13 3.54 -5.94
C ARG A 50 -12.88 2.84 -7.06
N HIS A 51 -12.21 1.90 -7.69
CA HIS A 51 -12.76 0.97 -8.67
C HIS A 51 -12.77 -0.41 -8.01
N VAL A 52 -13.93 -0.81 -7.51
CA VAL A 52 -14.14 -2.06 -6.80
C VAL A 52 -14.65 -3.11 -7.76
N VAL A 53 -13.95 -4.21 -7.87
CA VAL A 53 -14.28 -5.31 -8.79
C VAL A 53 -14.41 -6.60 -8.01
N LEU A 54 -15.57 -7.23 -8.10
CA LEU A 54 -15.82 -8.53 -7.50
C LEU A 54 -15.93 -9.60 -8.58
N PHE A 55 -15.30 -10.77 -8.35
CA PHE A 55 -15.37 -11.90 -9.25
C PHE A 55 -16.12 -13.08 -8.63
N GLN A 56 -17.01 -13.64 -9.43
CA GLN A 56 -17.53 -14.98 -9.28
C GLN A 56 -16.91 -15.85 -10.38
N PHE A 57 -16.18 -16.89 -10.00
CA PHE A 57 -15.65 -17.86 -10.97
C PHE A 57 -16.72 -18.88 -11.37
N LYS A 58 -16.58 -19.43 -12.57
CA LYS A 58 -17.43 -20.53 -13.03
C LYS A 58 -17.29 -21.74 -12.10
N GLU A 59 -18.37 -22.47 -11.94
CA GLU A 59 -18.34 -23.74 -11.21
C GLU A 59 -17.31 -24.70 -11.85
N GLY A 60 -16.53 -25.36 -11.00
CA GLY A 60 -15.46 -26.27 -11.43
C GLY A 60 -14.16 -25.59 -11.87
N THR A 61 -14.04 -24.26 -11.78
CA THR A 61 -12.75 -23.60 -12.03
C THR A 61 -11.71 -24.08 -11.03
N GLY A 62 -10.58 -24.60 -11.53
CA GLY A 62 -9.51 -25.14 -10.69
C GLY A 62 -8.76 -24.06 -9.93
N ALA A 63 -8.27 -24.41 -8.73
CA ALA A 63 -7.50 -23.48 -7.89
C ALA A 63 -6.24 -22.93 -8.61
N GLU A 64 -5.68 -23.67 -9.54
CA GLU A 64 -4.53 -23.22 -10.33
C GLU A 64 -4.92 -22.10 -11.30
N ASP A 65 -6.08 -22.22 -11.95
CA ASP A 65 -6.58 -21.19 -12.85
C ASP A 65 -6.98 -19.92 -12.09
N ILE A 66 -7.59 -20.07 -10.91
CA ILE A 66 -7.87 -18.94 -10.01
C ILE A 66 -6.56 -18.21 -9.65
N ARG A 67 -5.51 -18.93 -9.21
CA ARG A 67 -4.20 -18.33 -8.90
C ARG A 67 -3.56 -17.62 -10.09
N LYS A 68 -3.75 -18.11 -11.31
CA LYS A 68 -3.28 -17.41 -12.51
C LYS A 68 -3.95 -16.04 -12.65
N ILE A 69 -5.26 -15.96 -12.39
CA ILE A 69 -6.00 -14.69 -12.43
C ILE A 69 -5.54 -13.75 -11.31
N GLU A 70 -5.42 -14.24 -10.07
CA GLU A 70 -4.92 -13.47 -8.94
C GLU A 70 -3.54 -12.86 -9.25
N ASN A 71 -2.60 -13.68 -9.73
CA ASN A 71 -1.25 -13.24 -10.09
C ASN A 71 -1.25 -12.23 -11.25
N ALA A 72 -2.10 -12.44 -12.26
CA ALA A 72 -2.20 -11.54 -13.39
C ALA A 72 -2.78 -10.18 -13.00
N PHE A 73 -3.78 -10.14 -12.10
CA PHE A 73 -4.31 -8.88 -11.58
C PHE A 73 -3.26 -8.18 -10.71
N ASN A 74 -2.62 -8.91 -9.77
CA ASN A 74 -1.55 -8.39 -8.93
C ASN A 74 -0.38 -7.78 -9.71
N ALA A 75 -0.19 -8.18 -10.95
CA ALA A 75 0.86 -7.64 -11.83
C ALA A 75 0.46 -6.33 -12.54
N LEU A 76 -0.83 -5.95 -12.55
CA LEU A 76 -1.28 -4.73 -13.25
C LEU A 76 -0.66 -3.44 -12.70
N PRO A 77 -0.52 -3.23 -11.37
CA PRO A 77 0.10 -2.01 -10.86
C PRO A 77 1.54 -1.78 -11.33
N SER A 78 2.26 -2.84 -11.66
CA SER A 78 3.62 -2.71 -12.21
C SER A 78 3.66 -2.43 -13.72
N LYS A 79 2.52 -2.47 -14.40
CA LYS A 79 2.38 -2.31 -15.87
C LYS A 79 1.60 -1.07 -16.26
N ILE A 80 0.83 -0.49 -15.33
CA ILE A 80 -0.09 0.61 -15.58
C ILE A 80 0.16 1.71 -14.55
N ASP A 81 0.86 2.76 -14.97
CA ASP A 81 1.29 3.86 -14.11
C ASP A 81 0.13 4.68 -13.50
N GLN A 82 -1.07 4.61 -14.12
CA GLN A 82 -2.28 5.28 -13.62
C GLN A 82 -2.83 4.68 -12.34
N ILE A 83 -2.42 3.46 -11.97
CA ILE A 83 -2.86 2.84 -10.71
C ILE A 83 -2.14 3.49 -9.54
N TYR A 84 -2.88 4.31 -8.78
CA TYR A 84 -2.39 4.97 -7.56
C TYR A 84 -2.27 4.00 -6.39
N GLY A 85 -3.24 3.07 -6.25
CA GLY A 85 -3.27 2.09 -5.18
C GLY A 85 -3.99 0.82 -5.59
N PHE A 86 -3.66 -0.28 -4.92
CA PHE A 86 -4.22 -1.59 -5.21
C PHE A 86 -4.27 -2.44 -3.94
N GLU A 87 -5.41 -3.03 -3.68
CA GLU A 87 -5.59 -4.04 -2.64
C GLU A 87 -6.59 -5.11 -3.13
N TRP A 88 -6.51 -6.30 -2.56
CA TRP A 88 -7.45 -7.37 -2.87
C TRP A 88 -7.54 -8.40 -1.76
N GLY A 89 -8.60 -9.20 -1.79
CA GLY A 89 -8.79 -10.31 -0.87
C GLY A 89 -9.90 -11.23 -1.31
N THR A 90 -10.01 -12.35 -0.59
CA THR A 90 -11.11 -13.31 -0.74
C THR A 90 -12.16 -13.12 0.34
N ASP A 91 -13.39 -13.52 0.03
CA ASP A 91 -14.50 -13.44 0.99
C ASP A 91 -14.23 -14.27 2.26
N VAL A 92 -14.37 -13.61 3.40
CA VAL A 92 -14.30 -14.21 4.75
C VAL A 92 -15.55 -13.87 5.57
N SER A 93 -16.63 -13.39 4.91
CA SER A 93 -17.88 -13.01 5.57
C SER A 93 -18.59 -14.23 6.16
N THR A 94 -19.08 -14.08 7.37
CA THR A 94 -19.90 -15.09 8.05
C THR A 94 -21.40 -14.95 7.76
N GLU A 95 -21.80 -13.88 7.04
CA GLU A 95 -23.23 -13.59 6.78
C GLU A 95 -23.79 -14.37 5.60
N ASN A 96 -22.95 -14.96 4.74
CA ASN A 96 -23.34 -15.70 3.53
C ASN A 96 -24.18 -14.86 2.54
N LEU A 97 -23.86 -13.55 2.42
CA LEU A 97 -24.56 -12.62 1.53
C LEU A 97 -23.76 -12.30 0.26
N GLN A 98 -22.60 -12.93 0.04
CA GLN A 98 -21.68 -12.66 -1.07
C GLN A 98 -22.18 -13.09 -2.44
N LYS A 99 -23.32 -13.81 -2.53
CA LYS A 99 -23.99 -14.21 -3.79
C LYS A 99 -23.06 -14.88 -4.81
N GLY A 100 -22.07 -15.64 -4.34
CA GLY A 100 -21.11 -16.35 -5.19
C GLY A 100 -19.87 -15.54 -5.57
N PHE A 101 -19.79 -14.23 -5.24
CA PHE A 101 -18.59 -13.45 -5.41
C PHE A 101 -17.58 -13.82 -4.32
N THR A 102 -16.42 -14.29 -4.72
CA THR A 102 -15.41 -14.83 -3.81
C THR A 102 -14.14 -13.97 -3.72
N HIS A 103 -13.93 -13.07 -4.67
CA HIS A 103 -12.76 -12.21 -4.76
C HIS A 103 -13.20 -10.76 -4.89
N CYS A 104 -12.52 -9.89 -4.16
CA CYS A 104 -12.69 -8.44 -4.23
C CYS A 104 -11.34 -7.80 -4.52
N PHE A 105 -11.29 -6.98 -5.55
CA PHE A 105 -10.13 -6.16 -5.92
C PHE A 105 -10.54 -4.70 -5.86
N VAL A 106 -9.69 -3.86 -5.27
CA VAL A 106 -9.89 -2.43 -5.21
C VAL A 106 -8.70 -1.75 -5.87
N VAL A 107 -8.96 -1.16 -7.02
CA VAL A 107 -7.99 -0.33 -7.73
C VAL A 107 -8.28 1.13 -7.45
N SER A 108 -7.28 1.91 -7.14
CA SER A 108 -7.43 3.32 -6.79
C SER A 108 -6.79 4.21 -7.84
N PHE A 109 -7.46 5.31 -8.17
CA PHE A 109 -6.99 6.30 -9.13
C PHE A 109 -7.10 7.72 -8.56
N LEU A 110 -6.29 8.65 -9.07
CA LEU A 110 -6.35 10.05 -8.67
C LEU A 110 -7.33 10.86 -9.53
N SER A 111 -7.78 10.30 -10.65
CA SER A 111 -8.75 10.94 -11.55
C SER A 111 -9.58 9.92 -12.31
N GLU A 112 -10.72 10.35 -12.87
CA GLU A 112 -11.50 9.55 -13.82
C GLU A 112 -10.72 9.29 -15.11
N ALA A 113 -9.90 10.24 -15.55
CA ALA A 113 -9.06 10.07 -16.73
C ALA A 113 -8.03 8.95 -16.54
N ASP A 114 -7.48 8.78 -15.35
CA ASP A 114 -6.59 7.67 -15.02
C ASP A 114 -7.32 6.33 -15.08
N ARG A 115 -8.53 6.25 -14.51
CA ARG A 115 -9.39 5.05 -14.61
C ARG A 115 -9.73 4.74 -16.06
N ASP A 116 -10.07 5.72 -16.88
CA ASP A 116 -10.42 5.54 -18.28
C ASP A 116 -9.22 5.05 -19.09
N THR A 117 -8.02 5.58 -18.80
CA THR A 117 -6.76 5.11 -19.37
C THR A 117 -6.47 3.67 -18.97
N TYR A 118 -6.64 3.31 -17.67
CA TYR A 118 -6.52 1.95 -17.18
C TYR A 118 -7.47 1.00 -17.91
N ALA A 119 -8.75 1.36 -18.06
CA ALA A 119 -9.78 0.50 -18.65
C ALA A 119 -9.44 0.10 -20.11
N THR A 120 -8.76 0.97 -20.85
CA THR A 120 -8.36 0.75 -22.25
C THR A 120 -6.90 0.32 -22.42
N HIS A 121 -6.14 0.27 -21.33
CA HIS A 121 -4.71 -0.08 -21.37
C HIS A 121 -4.49 -1.52 -21.87
N PRO A 122 -3.50 -1.76 -22.77
CA PRO A 122 -3.25 -3.09 -23.31
C PRO A 122 -3.10 -4.19 -22.26
N ALA A 123 -2.40 -3.93 -21.16
CA ALA A 123 -2.23 -4.90 -20.07
C ALA A 123 -3.56 -5.27 -19.37
N HIS A 124 -4.51 -4.29 -19.24
CA HIS A 124 -5.84 -4.57 -18.71
C HIS A 124 -6.68 -5.38 -19.70
N VAL A 125 -6.60 -5.07 -20.99
CA VAL A 125 -7.29 -5.82 -22.05
C VAL A 125 -6.79 -7.26 -22.10
N GLU A 126 -5.47 -7.49 -22.02
CA GLU A 126 -4.87 -8.83 -21.95
C GLU A 126 -5.34 -9.59 -20.71
N PHE A 127 -5.38 -8.93 -19.55
CA PHE A 127 -5.92 -9.50 -18.31
C PHE A 127 -7.39 -9.92 -18.49
N GLY A 128 -8.24 -9.06 -19.08
CA GLY A 128 -9.64 -9.37 -19.37
C GLY A 128 -9.79 -10.59 -20.28
N ALA A 129 -8.92 -10.75 -21.28
CA ALA A 129 -8.91 -11.92 -22.15
C ALA A 129 -8.53 -13.21 -21.40
N LEU A 130 -7.60 -13.12 -20.45
CA LEU A 130 -7.21 -14.24 -19.57
C LEU A 130 -8.33 -14.63 -18.61
N LEU A 131 -9.04 -13.65 -18.04
CA LEU A 131 -10.13 -13.84 -17.08
C LEU A 131 -11.38 -14.47 -17.73
N LYS A 132 -11.74 -14.03 -18.93
CA LYS A 132 -13.00 -14.37 -19.61
C LYS A 132 -13.35 -15.88 -19.64
N PRO A 133 -12.43 -16.81 -19.87
CA PRO A 133 -12.75 -18.25 -19.90
C PRO A 133 -13.28 -18.79 -18.57
N VAL A 134 -12.80 -18.26 -17.45
CA VAL A 134 -13.07 -18.75 -16.07
C VAL A 134 -14.05 -17.88 -15.30
N LEU A 135 -14.38 -16.68 -15.79
CA LEU A 135 -15.30 -15.76 -15.16
C LEU A 135 -16.74 -16.23 -15.28
N GLY A 136 -17.43 -16.40 -14.15
CA GLY A 136 -18.86 -16.68 -14.06
C GLY A 136 -19.67 -15.39 -14.09
N ASP A 137 -19.34 -14.45 -13.19
CA ASP A 137 -19.96 -13.14 -13.11
C ASP A 137 -18.97 -12.08 -12.58
N VAL A 138 -19.25 -10.82 -12.84
CA VAL A 138 -18.43 -9.68 -12.39
C VAL A 138 -19.33 -8.53 -11.94
N MET A 139 -18.98 -7.92 -10.81
CA MET A 139 -19.59 -6.68 -10.35
C MET A 139 -18.51 -5.60 -10.29
N VAL A 140 -18.81 -4.42 -10.83
CA VAL A 140 -17.93 -3.25 -10.78
C VAL A 140 -18.67 -2.09 -10.19
N ILE A 141 -18.05 -1.41 -9.22
CA ILE A 141 -18.58 -0.22 -8.58
C ILE A 141 -17.46 0.81 -8.50
N ASP A 142 -17.72 2.01 -9.00
CA ASP A 142 -16.82 3.16 -8.90
C ASP A 142 -17.41 4.19 -7.93
N TYR A 143 -16.56 4.75 -7.06
CA TYR A 143 -16.96 5.85 -6.17
C TYR A 143 -15.75 6.68 -5.75
N TRP A 144 -16.00 7.95 -5.43
CA TRP A 144 -15.01 8.80 -4.77
C TRP A 144 -15.04 8.52 -3.27
N ALA A 145 -13.87 8.16 -2.73
CA ALA A 145 -13.73 8.01 -1.28
C ALA A 145 -13.54 9.39 -0.64
N ASP A 146 -14.34 9.66 0.39
CA ASP A 146 -14.28 10.88 1.22
C ASP A 146 -13.15 10.83 2.24
#